data_6e74a24129a0266cc59fc78e85c669f9
#
_entry.id   6e74a24129a0266cc59fc78e85c669f9
#
_cell.length_a   1.000
_cell.length_b   1.000
_cell.length_c   1.000
_cell.angle_alpha   90.00
_cell.angle_beta   90.00
_cell.angle_gamma   90.00
#
_symmetry.space_group_name_H-M   'P 1'
#
loop_
_entity.id
_entity.type
_entity.pdbx_description
1 polymer ?
#
loop_
_entity_poly.entity_id
_entity_poly.type
_entity_poly.pdbx_seq_one_letter_code
_entity_poly.pdbx_strand_id
1 'polypeptide(L)'
;MKPAVVLGDVNVDLVIALPDRSRGQLDLTGSVPQLFGGGTAGNAAVGIARLGLPVRFIGAVGDDGYGRWIAADFDREGIDTGALRVLRDSLTPMVLALVEPSGERLIVVWPPERGADTQLEPEMVDPQAIQSAGWLHTTGMCLRASPVREAVLHGLRLANHAGVPTSLDLNLRIELWGYSPEVRRVIEEAVSLADVVFGNGAEEIVPVAGVESVEAAAVALSAGQRVVIARLGAEGTFAAAPEGTARVPAFPTTVVDTLGAGDAFDAGFIAARMQGLPLAEALRWGNAVAACKLQGKGARALPDRAALRRVLSG
;
A
#
# COMPACT_ATOMS: atom_id res chain seq x y z
N MET A 1 2.97 20.22 11.13
CA MET A 1 2.88 19.68 9.75
C MET A 1 1.49 19.10 9.57
N LYS A 2 0.84 19.30 8.43
CA LYS A 2 -0.44 18.65 8.14
C LYS A 2 -0.23 17.13 8.02
N PRO A 3 -1.20 16.27 8.43
CA PRO A 3 -1.05 14.83 8.35
C PRO A 3 -1.10 14.30 6.91
N ALA A 4 -0.45 13.16 6.67
CA ALA A 4 -0.83 12.31 5.56
C ALA A 4 -2.15 11.62 5.90
N VAL A 5 -3.10 11.60 4.98
CA VAL A 5 -4.29 10.78 5.07
C VAL A 5 -4.10 9.56 4.17
N VAL A 6 -4.30 8.38 4.71
CA VAL A 6 -4.29 7.12 3.95
C VAL A 6 -5.71 6.56 3.97
N LEU A 7 -6.28 6.41 2.78
CA LEU A 7 -7.64 5.90 2.59
C LEU A 7 -7.56 4.53 1.91
N GLY A 8 -8.03 3.48 2.59
CA GLY A 8 -8.01 2.17 1.93
C GLY A 8 -8.15 0.97 2.85
N ASP A 9 -7.58 -0.14 2.38
CA ASP A 9 -7.67 -1.46 2.98
C ASP A 9 -6.76 -1.63 4.19
N VAL A 10 -7.25 -2.39 5.13
CA VAL A 10 -6.50 -2.89 6.28
C VAL A 10 -7.01 -4.27 6.66
N ASN A 11 -6.10 -5.18 6.94
CA ASN A 11 -6.42 -6.55 7.35
C ASN A 11 -5.43 -7.06 8.41
N VAL A 12 -5.72 -8.23 8.92
CA VAL A 12 -4.81 -8.98 9.78
C VAL A 12 -4.19 -10.11 8.97
N ASP A 13 -2.87 -10.27 9.07
CA ASP A 13 -2.14 -11.42 8.54
C ASP A 13 -1.87 -12.40 9.67
N LEU A 14 -2.48 -13.59 9.60
CA LEU A 14 -2.24 -14.69 10.54
C LEU A 14 -1.30 -15.72 9.89
N VAL A 15 -0.08 -15.80 10.37
CA VAL A 15 0.95 -16.66 9.81
C VAL A 15 1.15 -17.86 10.74
N ILE A 16 1.01 -19.07 10.18
CA ILE A 16 1.21 -20.35 10.89
C ILE A 16 2.28 -21.15 10.17
N ALA A 17 3.41 -21.38 10.83
CA ALA A 17 4.40 -22.33 10.33
C ALA A 17 3.90 -23.76 10.53
N LEU A 18 3.84 -24.53 9.44
CA LEU A 18 3.45 -25.93 9.51
C LEU A 18 4.63 -26.80 10.00
N PRO A 19 4.36 -27.86 10.78
CA PRO A 19 5.40 -28.77 11.21
C PRO A 19 5.94 -29.60 10.03
N ASP A 20 7.19 -30.01 10.13
CA ASP A 20 7.80 -30.92 9.16
C ASP A 20 7.18 -32.34 9.30
N ARG A 21 6.39 -32.72 8.30
CA ARG A 21 5.72 -34.02 8.23
C ARG A 21 6.65 -35.18 7.85
N SER A 22 7.87 -34.90 7.39
CA SER A 22 8.84 -35.94 6.95
C SER A 22 9.27 -36.86 8.10
N ARG A 23 9.06 -36.44 9.35
CA ARG A 23 9.43 -37.19 10.56
C ARG A 23 8.33 -38.11 11.14
N GLY A 24 7.20 -38.24 10.43
CA GLY A 24 6.14 -39.22 10.80
C GLY A 24 5.35 -38.93 12.06
N GLN A 25 5.66 -37.89 12.81
CA GLN A 25 4.91 -37.44 13.99
C GLN A 25 4.30 -36.05 13.70
N LEU A 26 3.00 -35.93 13.99
CA LEU A 26 2.32 -34.64 14.04
C LEU A 26 2.80 -33.89 15.30
N ASP A 27 3.88 -33.18 15.22
CA ASP A 27 4.27 -32.25 16.28
C ASP A 27 3.47 -30.96 16.16
N LEU A 28 2.33 -30.90 16.83
CA LEU A 28 1.46 -29.75 16.90
C LEU A 28 1.94 -28.68 17.89
N THR A 29 3.06 -28.92 18.59
CA THR A 29 3.51 -28.05 19.68
C THR A 29 4.46 -26.95 19.22
N GLY A 30 4.91 -26.95 17.95
CA GLY A 30 5.97 -26.09 17.47
C GLY A 30 5.54 -24.77 16.82
N SER A 31 4.28 -24.62 16.41
CA SER A 31 3.85 -23.42 15.67
C SER A 31 2.90 -22.54 16.48
N VAL A 32 3.44 -21.46 17.04
CA VAL A 32 2.60 -20.40 17.60
C VAL A 32 2.14 -19.51 16.44
N PRO A 33 0.82 -19.34 16.23
CA PRO A 33 0.30 -18.40 15.24
C PRO A 33 0.84 -17.00 15.49
N GLN A 34 1.36 -16.36 14.45
CA GLN A 34 1.86 -14.99 14.53
C GLN A 34 0.86 -14.05 13.84
N LEU A 35 0.50 -12.98 14.54
CA LEU A 35 -0.45 -11.99 14.08
C LEU A 35 0.30 -10.72 13.67
N PHE A 36 0.08 -10.28 12.44
CA PHE A 36 0.66 -9.06 11.89
C PHE A 36 -0.45 -8.18 11.32
N GLY A 37 -0.22 -6.87 11.29
CA GLY A 37 -1.06 -5.99 10.51
C GLY A 37 -0.70 -6.08 9.02
N GLY A 38 -1.72 -6.07 8.19
CA GLY A 38 -1.64 -6.12 6.73
C GLY A 38 -2.51 -5.05 6.08
N GLY A 39 -2.79 -5.26 4.79
CA GLY A 39 -3.45 -4.29 3.93
C GLY A 39 -2.47 -3.30 3.32
N THR A 40 -2.59 -3.04 2.02
CA THR A 40 -1.62 -2.22 1.30
C THR A 40 -1.64 -0.78 1.79
N ALA A 41 -2.84 -0.20 1.97
CA ALA A 41 -3.01 1.11 2.58
C ALA A 41 -2.53 1.12 4.05
N GLY A 42 -2.85 0.08 4.84
CA GLY A 42 -2.39 -0.05 6.21
C GLY A 42 -0.86 -0.10 6.33
N ASN A 43 -0.19 -0.81 5.43
CA ASN A 43 1.27 -0.87 5.39
C ASN A 43 1.91 0.47 5.05
N ALA A 44 1.38 1.17 4.03
CA ALA A 44 1.83 2.52 3.66
C ALA A 44 1.66 3.50 4.83
N ALA A 45 0.51 3.46 5.54
CA ALA A 45 0.25 4.29 6.71
C ALA A 45 1.30 4.09 7.80
N VAL A 46 1.60 2.83 8.15
CA VAL A 46 2.65 2.49 9.14
C VAL A 46 4.02 2.97 8.66
N GLY A 47 4.35 2.77 7.37
CA GLY A 47 5.61 3.23 6.81
C GLY A 47 5.78 4.75 6.94
N ILE A 48 4.78 5.53 6.59
CA ILE A 48 4.80 6.99 6.69
C ILE A 48 4.95 7.44 8.17
N ALA A 49 4.23 6.79 9.09
CA ALA A 49 4.29 7.09 10.52
C ALA A 49 5.69 6.83 11.10
N ARG A 50 6.30 5.68 10.80
CA ARG A 50 7.66 5.34 11.25
C ARG A 50 8.74 6.27 10.67
N LEU A 51 8.47 6.91 9.53
CA LEU A 51 9.32 7.97 8.99
C LEU A 51 9.12 9.33 9.66
N GLY A 52 8.28 9.39 10.71
CA GLY A 52 8.11 10.54 11.59
C GLY A 52 7.11 11.58 11.10
N LEU A 53 6.18 11.21 10.23
CA LEU A 53 5.09 12.08 9.80
C LEU A 53 3.79 11.75 10.55
N PRO A 54 2.95 12.74 10.85
CA PRO A 54 1.61 12.47 11.38
C PRO A 54 0.76 11.80 10.28
N VAL A 55 0.05 10.74 10.65
CA VAL A 55 -0.81 9.97 9.74
C VAL A 55 -2.20 9.84 10.33
N ARG A 56 -3.23 9.97 9.50
CA ARG A 56 -4.61 9.61 9.78
C ARG A 56 -5.06 8.52 8.81
N PHE A 57 -5.70 7.48 9.33
CA PHE A 57 -6.20 6.39 8.52
C PHE A 57 -7.73 6.48 8.34
N ILE A 58 -8.20 6.38 7.10
CA ILE A 58 -9.60 6.24 6.72
C ILE A 58 -9.79 4.84 6.12
N GLY A 59 -10.64 4.04 6.73
CA GLY A 59 -10.92 2.69 6.30
C GLY A 59 -11.98 2.06 7.20
N ALA A 60 -12.20 0.76 7.07
CA ALA A 60 -13.17 0.07 7.90
C ALA A 60 -12.65 -1.28 8.42
N VAL A 61 -13.06 -1.61 9.64
CA VAL A 61 -12.84 -2.89 10.31
C VAL A 61 -14.16 -3.41 10.88
N GLY A 62 -14.25 -4.71 11.16
CA GLY A 62 -15.40 -5.30 11.84
C GLY A 62 -15.40 -4.99 13.35
N ASP A 63 -16.59 -5.09 13.96
CA ASP A 63 -16.72 -5.07 15.43
C ASP A 63 -16.35 -6.45 16.02
N ASP A 64 -15.11 -6.86 15.81
CA ASP A 64 -14.57 -8.14 16.23
C ASP A 64 -13.21 -8.00 16.93
N GLY A 65 -12.61 -9.12 17.32
CA GLY A 65 -11.30 -9.15 18.00
C GLY A 65 -10.18 -8.62 17.12
N TYR A 66 -10.24 -8.86 15.82
CA TYR A 66 -9.21 -8.42 14.87
C TYR A 66 -9.33 -6.94 14.56
N GLY A 67 -10.55 -6.38 14.46
CA GLY A 67 -10.74 -4.94 14.31
C GLY A 67 -10.20 -4.15 15.49
N ARG A 68 -10.47 -4.62 16.71
CA ARG A 68 -9.89 -4.03 17.95
C ARG A 68 -8.37 -4.16 17.97
N TRP A 69 -7.83 -5.27 17.50
CA TRP A 69 -6.39 -5.48 17.41
C TRP A 69 -5.73 -4.50 16.42
N ILE A 70 -6.34 -4.30 15.23
CA ILE A 70 -5.86 -3.31 14.23
C ILE A 70 -5.87 -1.90 14.80
N ALA A 71 -6.95 -1.50 15.48
CA ALA A 71 -7.03 -0.17 16.09
C ALA A 71 -5.91 0.04 17.14
N ALA A 72 -5.67 -0.98 17.98
CA ALA A 72 -4.59 -0.94 18.97
C ALA A 72 -3.19 -1.01 18.33
N ASP A 73 -3.04 -1.66 17.17
CA ASP A 73 -1.80 -1.72 16.41
C ASP A 73 -1.47 -0.34 15.81
N PHE A 74 -2.44 0.31 15.20
CA PHE A 74 -2.31 1.67 14.69
C PHE A 74 -2.02 2.70 15.79
N ASP A 75 -2.64 2.55 16.96
CA ASP A 75 -2.36 3.42 18.11
C ASP A 75 -0.89 3.30 18.56
N ARG A 76 -0.33 2.07 18.61
CA ARG A 76 1.10 1.84 18.89
C ARG A 76 2.03 2.47 17.86
N GLU A 77 1.61 2.55 16.61
CA GLU A 77 2.36 3.19 15.51
C GLU A 77 2.12 4.72 15.47
N GLY A 78 1.30 5.27 16.36
CA GLY A 78 0.99 6.69 16.40
C GLY A 78 0.09 7.19 15.27
N ILE A 79 -0.71 6.31 14.68
CA ILE A 79 -1.65 6.62 13.60
C ILE A 79 -2.99 7.06 14.20
N ASP A 80 -3.51 8.20 13.76
CA ASP A 80 -4.84 8.69 14.14
C ASP A 80 -5.93 7.81 13.48
N THR A 81 -6.68 7.10 14.31
CA THR A 81 -7.78 6.20 13.92
C THR A 81 -9.16 6.84 14.09
N GLY A 82 -9.26 8.15 14.33
CA GLY A 82 -10.55 8.84 14.52
C GLY A 82 -11.50 8.73 13.31
N ALA A 83 -10.97 8.41 12.13
CA ALA A 83 -11.73 8.17 10.92
C ALA A 83 -11.80 6.67 10.50
N LEU A 84 -11.29 5.75 11.33
CA LEU A 84 -11.46 4.32 11.14
C LEU A 84 -12.88 3.91 11.53
N ARG A 85 -13.63 3.32 10.60
CA ARG A 85 -15.03 2.89 10.85
C ARG A 85 -15.07 1.48 11.43
N VAL A 86 -15.89 1.27 12.44
CA VAL A 86 -16.16 -0.06 13.00
C VAL A 86 -17.56 -0.49 12.55
N LEU A 87 -17.63 -1.54 11.73
CA LEU A 87 -18.85 -2.03 11.11
C LEU A 87 -19.35 -3.28 11.85
N ARG A 88 -20.56 -3.19 12.46
CA ARG A 88 -21.12 -4.27 13.29
C ARG A 88 -21.47 -5.53 12.52
N ASP A 89 -21.91 -5.35 11.26
CA ASP A 89 -22.41 -6.45 10.42
C ASP A 89 -21.35 -6.96 9.42
N SER A 90 -20.10 -6.65 9.66
CA SER A 90 -18.96 -7.04 8.82
C SER A 90 -17.84 -7.62 9.65
N LEU A 91 -17.04 -8.50 9.05
CA LEU A 91 -15.86 -9.07 9.67
C LEU A 91 -14.59 -8.31 9.20
N THR A 92 -13.66 -8.16 10.12
CA THR A 92 -12.33 -7.66 9.77
C THR A 92 -11.64 -8.64 8.83
N PRO A 93 -11.11 -8.19 7.67
CA PRO A 93 -10.42 -9.09 6.76
C PRO A 93 -9.18 -9.70 7.40
N MET A 94 -8.96 -10.98 7.09
CA MET A 94 -7.80 -11.74 7.53
C MET A 94 -7.19 -12.50 6.36
N VAL A 95 -5.88 -12.46 6.26
CA VAL A 95 -5.09 -13.33 5.40
C VAL A 95 -4.44 -14.40 6.26
N LEU A 96 -4.86 -15.65 6.09
CA LEU A 96 -4.25 -16.79 6.74
C LEU A 96 -3.16 -17.34 5.82
N ALA A 97 -1.91 -17.31 6.27
CA ALA A 97 -0.77 -17.91 5.59
C ALA A 97 -0.28 -19.15 6.33
N LEU A 98 -0.46 -20.31 5.72
CA LEU A 98 0.13 -21.58 6.18
C LEU A 98 1.47 -21.75 5.46
N VAL A 99 2.56 -21.75 6.21
CA VAL A 99 3.93 -21.77 5.67
C VAL A 99 4.54 -23.14 5.91
N GLU A 100 4.86 -23.86 4.84
CA GLU A 100 5.53 -25.16 4.90
C GLU A 100 7.04 -25.01 5.22
N PRO A 101 7.69 -26.07 5.72
CA PRO A 101 9.15 -26.06 5.95
C PRO A 101 9.97 -25.79 4.69
N SER A 102 9.43 -26.08 3.51
CA SER A 102 9.98 -25.71 2.19
C SER A 102 9.99 -24.22 1.91
N GLY A 103 9.18 -23.43 2.66
CA GLY A 103 8.89 -22.04 2.41
C GLY A 103 7.68 -21.80 1.50
N GLU A 104 7.07 -22.86 0.97
CA GLU A 104 5.81 -22.74 0.22
C GLU A 104 4.68 -22.25 1.14
N ARG A 105 3.75 -21.49 0.57
CA ARG A 105 2.67 -20.83 1.31
C ARG A 105 1.31 -21.18 0.70
N LEU A 106 0.40 -21.65 1.55
CA LEU A 106 -1.03 -21.68 1.23
C LEU A 106 -1.67 -20.42 1.82
N ILE A 107 -2.26 -19.60 0.96
CA ILE A 107 -2.91 -18.35 1.36
C ILE A 107 -4.42 -18.54 1.31
N VAL A 108 -5.10 -18.19 2.41
CA VAL A 108 -6.56 -18.15 2.50
C VAL A 108 -6.97 -16.75 2.95
N VAL A 109 -7.84 -16.12 2.18
CA VAL A 109 -8.42 -14.80 2.52
C VAL A 109 -9.79 -15.01 3.16
N TRP A 110 -10.02 -14.40 4.31
CA TRP A 110 -11.26 -14.50 5.04
C TRP A 110 -11.74 -13.12 5.53
N PRO A 111 -13.03 -12.78 5.41
CA PRO A 111 -14.03 -13.51 4.63
C PRO A 111 -13.70 -13.46 3.13
N PRO A 112 -14.12 -14.44 2.33
CA PRO A 112 -13.79 -14.48 0.90
C PRO A 112 -14.45 -13.33 0.12
N GLU A 113 -15.55 -12.82 0.65
CA GLU A 113 -16.27 -11.68 0.11
C GLU A 113 -16.77 -10.80 1.27
N ARG A 114 -16.94 -9.50 1.01
CA ARG A 114 -17.57 -8.55 1.94
C ARG A 114 -16.86 -8.42 3.29
N GLY A 115 -15.54 -8.40 3.29
CA GLY A 115 -14.78 -7.92 4.45
C GLY A 115 -15.11 -6.43 4.73
N ALA A 116 -14.95 -6.00 5.97
CA ALA A 116 -15.27 -4.64 6.37
C ALA A 116 -14.56 -3.58 5.51
N ASP A 117 -13.33 -3.87 5.05
CA ASP A 117 -12.54 -3.02 4.14
C ASP A 117 -13.26 -2.71 2.83
N THR A 118 -14.11 -3.63 2.35
CA THR A 118 -14.88 -3.46 1.11
C THR A 118 -16.23 -2.76 1.32
N GLN A 119 -16.65 -2.56 2.57
CA GLN A 119 -17.95 -1.99 2.93
C GLN A 119 -17.89 -0.51 3.33
N LEU A 120 -16.77 0.15 3.11
CA LEU A 120 -16.65 1.60 3.32
C LEU A 120 -17.45 2.34 2.26
N GLU A 121 -18.48 3.10 2.69
CA GLU A 121 -19.33 3.92 1.82
C GLU A 121 -18.79 5.35 1.69
N PRO A 122 -19.08 6.09 0.60
CA PRO A 122 -18.64 7.47 0.40
C PRO A 122 -19.02 8.40 1.56
N GLU A 123 -20.17 8.21 2.16
CA GLU A 123 -20.68 9.00 3.30
C GLU A 123 -19.92 8.76 4.59
N MET A 124 -19.17 7.66 4.67
CA MET A 124 -18.30 7.33 5.81
C MET A 124 -16.93 8.02 5.72
N VAL A 125 -16.57 8.55 4.55
CA VAL A 125 -15.34 9.30 4.34
C VAL A 125 -15.50 10.69 4.94
N ASP A 126 -14.66 11.04 5.92
CA ASP A 126 -14.68 12.35 6.56
C ASP A 126 -14.07 13.43 5.63
N PRO A 127 -14.88 14.37 5.09
CA PRO A 127 -14.37 15.40 4.21
C PRO A 127 -13.37 16.33 4.89
N GLN A 128 -13.53 16.60 6.20
CA GLN A 128 -12.62 17.50 6.93
C GLN A 128 -11.25 16.86 7.12
N ALA A 129 -11.21 15.54 7.33
CA ALA A 129 -9.97 14.79 7.41
C ALA A 129 -9.15 14.97 6.13
N ILE A 130 -9.79 14.83 4.95
CA ILE A 130 -9.13 14.99 3.65
C ILE A 130 -8.75 16.45 3.39
N GLN A 131 -9.68 17.40 3.56
CA GLN A 131 -9.43 18.82 3.28
C GLN A 131 -8.31 19.43 4.13
N SER A 132 -8.09 18.91 5.34
CA SER A 132 -7.02 19.34 6.23
C SER A 132 -5.69 18.60 6.03
N ALA A 133 -5.65 17.59 5.15
CA ALA A 133 -4.47 16.78 4.89
C ALA A 133 -3.34 17.57 4.20
N GLY A 134 -2.11 17.08 4.35
CA GLY A 134 -0.96 17.48 3.55
C GLY A 134 -0.75 16.60 2.33
N TRP A 135 -1.36 15.40 2.33
CA TRP A 135 -1.30 14.40 1.27
C TRP A 135 -2.44 13.39 1.45
N LEU A 136 -3.04 12.92 0.35
CA LEU A 136 -3.94 11.77 0.34
C LEU A 136 -3.29 10.62 -0.43
N HIS A 137 -3.18 9.45 0.20
CA HIS A 137 -2.73 8.22 -0.46
C HIS A 137 -3.83 7.16 -0.46
N THR A 138 -3.96 6.43 -1.55
CA THR A 138 -4.88 5.30 -1.70
C THR A 138 -4.30 4.21 -2.59
N THR A 139 -4.98 3.05 -2.65
CA THR A 139 -4.53 1.87 -3.38
C THR A 139 -5.63 1.31 -4.28
N GLY A 140 -5.23 0.74 -5.42
CA GLY A 140 -6.11 0.08 -6.37
C GLY A 140 -6.77 -1.20 -5.83
N MET A 141 -6.25 -1.76 -4.72
CA MET A 141 -6.93 -2.86 -4.02
C MET A 141 -8.39 -2.54 -3.69
N CYS A 142 -8.68 -1.28 -3.34
CA CYS A 142 -10.02 -0.82 -3.00
C CYS A 142 -10.90 -0.58 -4.23
N LEU A 143 -10.33 -0.48 -5.43
CA LEU A 143 -11.10 -0.22 -6.66
C LEU A 143 -11.81 -1.45 -7.23
N ARG A 144 -11.52 -2.62 -6.70
CA ARG A 144 -12.08 -3.92 -7.15
C ARG A 144 -13.56 -4.13 -6.83
N ALA A 145 -14.06 -3.51 -5.75
CA ALA A 145 -15.39 -3.79 -5.21
C ALA A 145 -16.09 -2.52 -4.76
N SER A 146 -17.41 -2.47 -4.94
CA SER A 146 -18.31 -1.47 -4.34
C SER A 146 -18.76 -1.95 -2.95
N PRO A 147 -19.02 -1.03 -2.00
CA PRO A 147 -19.01 0.44 -2.14
C PRO A 147 -17.64 1.11 -1.92
N VAL A 148 -16.59 0.39 -1.51
CA VAL A 148 -15.28 1.02 -1.21
C VAL A 148 -14.65 1.72 -2.42
N ARG A 149 -14.91 1.22 -3.64
CA ARG A 149 -14.52 1.88 -4.90
C ARG A 149 -15.03 3.31 -4.96
N GLU A 150 -16.31 3.49 -4.70
CA GLU A 150 -16.98 4.79 -4.72
C GLU A 150 -16.45 5.70 -3.61
N ALA A 151 -16.15 5.14 -2.43
CA ALA A 151 -15.55 5.88 -1.32
C ALA A 151 -14.14 6.39 -1.67
N VAL A 152 -13.32 5.57 -2.32
CA VAL A 152 -11.97 5.97 -2.78
C VAL A 152 -12.05 7.07 -3.85
N LEU A 153 -12.90 6.89 -4.88
CA LEU A 153 -13.09 7.90 -5.92
C LEU A 153 -13.65 9.21 -5.35
N HIS A 154 -14.55 9.12 -4.36
CA HIS A 154 -15.05 10.28 -3.63
C HIS A 154 -13.94 10.99 -2.87
N GLY A 155 -13.10 10.25 -2.15
CA GLY A 155 -11.94 10.78 -1.43
C GLY A 155 -10.96 11.52 -2.33
N LEU A 156 -10.61 10.93 -3.49
CA LEU A 156 -9.74 11.56 -4.49
C LEU A 156 -10.35 12.88 -5.03
N ARG A 157 -11.66 12.89 -5.32
CA ARG A 157 -12.35 14.12 -5.76
C ARG A 157 -12.35 15.19 -4.68
N LEU A 158 -12.59 14.83 -3.41
CA LEU A 158 -12.53 15.77 -2.28
C LEU A 158 -11.13 16.38 -2.14
N ALA A 159 -10.07 15.57 -2.27
CA ALA A 159 -8.70 16.03 -2.20
C ALA A 159 -8.38 17.02 -3.33
N ASN A 160 -8.76 16.69 -4.58
CA ASN A 160 -8.57 17.56 -5.73
C ASN A 160 -9.28 18.91 -5.57
N HIS A 161 -10.53 18.91 -5.10
CA HIS A 161 -11.27 20.16 -4.83
C HIS A 161 -10.62 21.02 -3.75
N ALA A 162 -9.94 20.39 -2.79
CA ALA A 162 -9.25 21.08 -1.70
C ALA A 162 -7.79 21.43 -2.03
N GLY A 163 -7.28 21.05 -3.21
CA GLY A 163 -5.88 21.25 -3.59
C GLY A 163 -4.90 20.42 -2.75
N VAL A 164 -5.35 19.28 -2.22
CA VAL A 164 -4.51 18.34 -1.48
C VAL A 164 -3.84 17.39 -2.46
N PRO A 165 -2.50 17.27 -2.46
CA PRO A 165 -1.79 16.32 -3.30
C PRO A 165 -2.27 14.88 -3.09
N THR A 166 -2.43 14.15 -4.19
CA THR A 166 -2.97 12.80 -4.20
C THR A 166 -1.99 11.78 -4.74
N SER A 167 -2.06 10.55 -4.23
CA SER A 167 -1.34 9.41 -4.82
C SER A 167 -2.17 8.13 -4.82
N LEU A 168 -1.98 7.34 -5.87
CA LEU A 168 -2.59 6.04 -6.09
C LEU A 168 -1.50 5.00 -6.36
N ASP A 169 -1.42 3.95 -5.54
CA ASP A 169 -0.70 2.73 -5.96
C ASP A 169 -1.67 1.83 -6.74
N LEU A 170 -1.32 1.47 -7.96
CA LEU A 170 -2.19 0.66 -8.82
C LEU A 170 -2.56 -0.67 -8.18
N ASN A 171 -1.60 -1.41 -7.67
CA ASN A 171 -1.77 -2.68 -6.94
C ASN A 171 -2.90 -3.57 -7.48
N LEU A 172 -2.92 -3.77 -8.81
CA LEU A 172 -4.09 -4.24 -9.55
C LEU A 172 -4.40 -5.72 -9.36
N ARG A 173 -3.41 -6.54 -9.07
CA ARG A 173 -3.59 -8.00 -8.96
C ARG A 173 -4.40 -8.59 -10.14
N ILE A 174 -4.05 -8.21 -11.37
CA ILE A 174 -4.76 -8.62 -12.60
C ILE A 174 -4.86 -10.15 -12.70
N GLU A 175 -3.88 -10.86 -12.21
CA GLU A 175 -3.83 -12.31 -12.17
C GLU A 175 -4.93 -12.95 -11.29
N LEU A 176 -5.49 -12.19 -10.33
CA LEU A 176 -6.51 -12.69 -9.40
C LEU A 176 -7.94 -12.34 -9.84
N TRP A 177 -8.19 -11.13 -10.33
CA TRP A 177 -9.54 -10.68 -10.70
C TRP A 177 -9.72 -10.21 -12.13
N GLY A 178 -8.67 -10.35 -12.96
CA GLY A 178 -8.72 -9.98 -14.36
C GLY A 178 -8.69 -8.46 -14.59
N TYR A 179 -8.73 -8.09 -15.87
CA TYR A 179 -8.70 -6.69 -16.30
C TYR A 179 -9.84 -6.44 -17.31
N SER A 180 -11.08 -6.51 -16.81
CA SER A 180 -12.28 -6.29 -17.61
C SER A 180 -12.39 -4.84 -18.09
N PRO A 181 -13.21 -4.55 -19.13
CA PRO A 181 -13.46 -3.17 -19.57
C PRO A 181 -14.05 -2.28 -18.46
N GLU A 182 -14.78 -2.85 -17.50
CA GLU A 182 -15.29 -2.12 -16.34
C GLU A 182 -14.16 -1.75 -15.40
N VAL A 183 -13.32 -2.70 -15.00
CA VAL A 183 -12.15 -2.46 -14.15
C VAL A 183 -11.23 -1.43 -14.80
N ARG A 184 -10.97 -1.55 -16.10
CA ARG A 184 -10.18 -0.56 -16.85
C ARG A 184 -10.71 0.86 -16.68
N ARG A 185 -12.00 1.09 -16.92
CA ARG A 185 -12.61 2.43 -16.79
C ARG A 185 -12.47 3.01 -15.39
N VAL A 186 -12.64 2.17 -14.37
CA VAL A 186 -12.47 2.59 -12.96
C VAL A 186 -11.03 2.99 -12.67
N ILE A 187 -10.06 2.22 -13.16
CA ILE A 187 -8.63 2.52 -13.02
C ILE A 187 -8.28 3.81 -13.76
N GLU A 188 -8.74 3.98 -15.01
CA GLU A 188 -8.52 5.21 -15.80
C GLU A 188 -9.09 6.43 -15.08
N GLU A 189 -10.27 6.31 -14.47
CA GLU A 189 -10.85 7.39 -13.66
C GLU A 189 -9.97 7.69 -12.42
N ALA A 190 -9.58 6.70 -11.64
CA ALA A 190 -8.74 6.88 -10.47
C ALA A 190 -7.38 7.48 -10.81
N VAL A 191 -6.74 7.02 -11.90
CA VAL A 191 -5.50 7.58 -12.43
C VAL A 191 -5.68 9.04 -12.83
N SER A 192 -6.83 9.42 -13.42
CA SER A 192 -7.10 10.79 -13.81
C SER A 192 -7.21 11.74 -12.61
N LEU A 193 -7.58 11.23 -11.46
CA LEU A 193 -7.72 11.96 -10.20
C LEU A 193 -6.44 12.00 -9.34
N ALA A 194 -5.41 11.24 -9.70
CA ALA A 194 -4.17 11.16 -8.93
C ALA A 194 -3.07 12.06 -9.51
N ASP A 195 -2.37 12.82 -8.63
CA ASP A 195 -1.18 13.60 -8.99
C ASP A 195 0.06 12.70 -9.13
N VAL A 196 0.08 11.60 -8.36
CA VAL A 196 1.16 10.59 -8.39
C VAL A 196 0.55 9.20 -8.52
N VAL A 197 1.03 8.44 -9.49
CA VAL A 197 0.63 7.03 -9.69
C VAL A 197 1.86 6.15 -9.53
N PHE A 198 1.75 5.15 -8.64
CA PHE A 198 2.76 4.10 -8.46
C PHE A 198 2.28 2.80 -9.09
N GLY A 199 3.22 1.98 -9.53
CA GLY A 199 2.91 0.64 -9.99
C GLY A 199 4.16 -0.18 -10.31
N ASN A 200 4.00 -1.51 -10.36
CA ASN A 200 4.98 -2.38 -10.97
C ASN A 200 5.07 -2.07 -12.47
N GLY A 201 6.27 -1.85 -12.99
CA GLY A 201 6.45 -1.44 -14.38
C GLY A 201 5.82 -2.40 -15.38
N ALA A 202 6.16 -3.67 -15.29
CA ALA A 202 5.72 -4.70 -16.24
C ALA A 202 4.30 -5.22 -15.97
N GLU A 203 3.95 -5.38 -14.69
CA GLU A 203 2.71 -6.05 -14.28
C GLU A 203 1.51 -5.10 -14.20
N GLU A 204 1.75 -3.78 -14.05
CA GLU A 204 0.69 -2.80 -13.80
C GLU A 204 0.75 -1.61 -14.76
N ILE A 205 1.88 -0.90 -14.84
CA ILE A 205 2.02 0.32 -15.66
C ILE A 205 1.83 -0.02 -17.15
N VAL A 206 2.48 -1.07 -17.65
CA VAL A 206 2.37 -1.53 -19.04
C VAL A 206 0.93 -1.93 -19.40
N PRO A 207 0.25 -2.82 -18.65
CA PRO A 207 -1.13 -3.20 -18.95
C PRO A 207 -2.13 -2.04 -18.91
N VAL A 208 -1.97 -1.11 -17.95
CA VAL A 208 -2.87 0.05 -17.81
C VAL A 208 -2.68 1.01 -18.98
N ALA A 209 -1.45 1.28 -19.38
CA ALA A 209 -1.15 2.16 -20.51
C ALA A 209 -1.49 1.52 -21.88
N GLY A 210 -1.48 0.19 -21.96
CA GLY A 210 -1.61 -0.52 -23.24
C GLY A 210 -0.42 -0.31 -24.20
N VAL A 211 0.78 -0.08 -23.64
CA VAL A 211 2.03 0.21 -24.38
C VAL A 211 3.10 -0.77 -23.91
N GLU A 212 3.87 -1.35 -24.81
CA GLU A 212 4.78 -2.47 -24.51
C GLU A 212 6.00 -2.13 -23.64
N SER A 213 6.59 -0.93 -23.78
CA SER A 213 7.75 -0.58 -22.94
C SER A 213 7.34 0.17 -21.69
N VAL A 214 8.00 -0.13 -20.58
CA VAL A 214 7.70 0.49 -19.27
C VAL A 214 7.87 1.99 -19.31
N GLU A 215 8.94 2.49 -19.95
CA GLU A 215 9.21 3.91 -20.07
C GLU A 215 8.15 4.62 -20.93
N ALA A 216 7.79 4.04 -22.08
CA ALA A 216 6.75 4.59 -22.93
C ALA A 216 5.38 4.55 -22.24
N ALA A 217 5.09 3.48 -21.51
CA ALA A 217 3.86 3.32 -20.73
C ALA A 217 3.76 4.37 -19.61
N ALA A 218 4.83 4.59 -18.86
CA ALA A 218 4.87 5.61 -17.81
C ALA A 218 4.70 7.04 -18.39
N VAL A 219 5.32 7.33 -19.54
CA VAL A 219 5.15 8.62 -20.24
C VAL A 219 3.72 8.78 -20.73
N ALA A 220 3.13 7.73 -21.31
CA ALA A 220 1.74 7.77 -21.80
C ALA A 220 0.75 8.03 -20.66
N LEU A 221 0.89 7.33 -19.51
CA LEU A 221 0.02 7.55 -18.34
C LEU A 221 0.26 8.91 -17.66
N SER A 222 1.49 9.41 -17.67
CA SER A 222 1.81 10.74 -17.15
C SER A 222 1.07 11.82 -17.94
N ALA A 223 0.96 11.66 -19.26
CA ALA A 223 0.33 12.63 -20.17
C ALA A 223 0.82 14.08 -19.96
N GLY A 224 2.01 14.27 -19.36
CA GLY A 224 2.55 15.57 -19.00
C GLY A 224 1.77 16.31 -17.89
N GLN A 225 0.92 15.60 -17.13
CA GLN A 225 0.05 16.20 -16.11
C GLN A 225 0.29 15.66 -14.70
N ARG A 226 0.81 14.45 -14.59
CA ARG A 226 1.04 13.75 -13.31
C ARG A 226 2.37 13.02 -13.28
N VAL A 227 2.79 12.67 -12.10
CA VAL A 227 3.97 11.83 -11.91
C VAL A 227 3.55 10.36 -11.96
N VAL A 228 4.15 9.58 -12.85
CA VAL A 228 3.95 8.11 -12.92
C VAL A 228 5.27 7.44 -12.59
N ILE A 229 5.26 6.55 -11.60
CA ILE A 229 6.44 5.89 -11.06
C ILE A 229 6.31 4.38 -11.31
N ALA A 230 7.17 3.88 -12.17
CA ALA A 230 7.31 2.46 -12.46
C ALA A 230 8.40 1.85 -11.57
N ARG A 231 8.04 0.93 -10.69
CA ARG A 231 8.96 0.14 -9.88
C ARG A 231 9.51 -1.00 -10.74
N LEU A 232 10.85 -1.12 -10.80
CA LEU A 232 11.59 -2.04 -11.68
C LEU A 232 12.36 -3.12 -10.88
N GLY A 233 11.97 -3.38 -9.64
CA GLY A 233 12.64 -4.34 -8.78
C GLY A 233 14.10 -3.97 -8.53
N ALA A 234 15.02 -4.87 -8.86
CA ALA A 234 16.46 -4.67 -8.65
C ALA A 234 17.06 -3.53 -9.50
N GLU A 235 16.39 -3.10 -10.57
CA GLU A 235 16.84 -1.97 -11.38
C GLU A 235 16.47 -0.61 -10.77
N GLY A 236 15.67 -0.58 -9.71
CA GLY A 236 15.22 0.63 -9.05
C GLY A 236 13.90 1.15 -9.61
N THR A 237 13.85 2.41 -10.00
CA THR A 237 12.61 3.08 -10.43
C THR A 237 12.83 3.98 -11.65
N PHE A 238 11.81 4.04 -12.49
CA PHE A 238 11.66 5.04 -13.55
C PHE A 238 10.45 5.91 -13.25
N ALA A 239 10.58 7.21 -13.41
CA ALA A 239 9.48 8.16 -13.26
C ALA A 239 9.32 9.01 -14.51
N ALA A 240 8.08 9.20 -14.94
CA ALA A 240 7.68 10.21 -15.90
C ALA A 240 6.88 11.29 -15.18
N ALA A 241 7.23 12.55 -15.38
CA ALA A 241 6.65 13.70 -14.71
C ALA A 241 6.46 14.86 -15.70
N PRO A 242 5.66 15.88 -15.37
CA PRO A 242 5.51 17.07 -16.22
C PRO A 242 6.82 17.75 -16.61
N GLU A 243 7.79 17.73 -15.70
CA GLU A 243 9.13 18.33 -15.89
C GLU A 243 10.13 17.43 -16.64
N GLY A 244 9.76 16.19 -16.96
CA GLY A 244 10.61 15.23 -17.66
C GLY A 244 10.64 13.85 -17.02
N THR A 245 11.68 13.08 -17.32
CA THR A 245 11.85 11.70 -16.78
C THR A 245 13.03 11.62 -15.84
N ALA A 246 12.96 10.69 -14.89
CA ALA A 246 14.03 10.36 -13.97
C ALA A 246 14.19 8.85 -13.81
N ARG A 247 15.43 8.37 -13.69
CA ARG A 247 15.73 6.98 -13.33
C ARG A 247 16.64 6.97 -12.11
N VAL A 248 16.27 6.19 -11.09
CA VAL A 248 17.00 6.10 -9.83
C VAL A 248 17.27 4.62 -9.53
N PRO A 249 18.53 4.19 -9.37
CA PRO A 249 18.86 2.79 -9.11
C PRO A 249 18.35 2.35 -7.73
N ALA A 250 18.11 1.03 -7.59
CA ALA A 250 17.84 0.42 -6.30
C ALA A 250 19.09 0.45 -5.40
N PHE A 251 18.87 0.40 -4.09
CA PHE A 251 19.95 0.15 -3.14
C PHE A 251 20.29 -1.35 -3.11
N PRO A 252 21.58 -1.72 -3.12
CA PRO A 252 21.98 -3.11 -2.94
C PRO A 252 21.43 -3.66 -1.61
N THR A 253 20.77 -4.81 -1.67
CA THR A 253 20.19 -5.42 -0.48
C THR A 253 20.09 -6.94 -0.60
N THR A 254 20.09 -7.64 0.54
CA THR A 254 19.78 -9.06 0.61
C THR A 254 18.28 -9.23 0.78
N VAL A 255 17.64 -9.89 -0.16
CA VAL A 255 16.18 -10.09 -0.14
C VAL A 255 15.82 -11.26 0.75
N VAL A 256 15.08 -10.99 1.82
CA VAL A 256 14.50 -11.99 2.74
C VAL A 256 13.02 -12.21 2.42
N ASP A 257 12.27 -11.11 2.19
CA ASP A 257 10.84 -11.15 1.87
C ASP A 257 10.44 -9.92 1.04
N THR A 258 9.71 -10.14 -0.06
CA THR A 258 9.28 -9.07 -0.98
C THR A 258 7.92 -8.49 -0.62
N LEU A 259 7.16 -9.11 0.29
CA LEU A 259 5.82 -8.67 0.68
C LEU A 259 5.84 -7.24 1.24
N GLY A 260 5.03 -6.33 0.68
CA GLY A 260 4.95 -4.93 1.13
C GLY A 260 6.10 -4.03 0.68
N ALA A 261 6.97 -4.47 -0.24
CA ALA A 261 8.06 -3.63 -0.75
C ALA A 261 7.53 -2.43 -1.56
N GLY A 262 6.40 -2.57 -2.26
CA GLY A 262 5.69 -1.50 -2.94
C GLY A 262 5.19 -0.45 -1.93
N ASP A 263 4.45 -0.90 -0.91
CA ASP A 263 3.91 -0.04 0.16
C ASP A 263 5.03 0.73 0.89
N ALA A 264 6.17 0.05 1.10
CA ALA A 264 7.37 0.65 1.70
C ALA A 264 7.96 1.76 0.81
N PHE A 265 8.05 1.51 -0.50
CA PHE A 265 8.49 2.50 -1.48
C PHE A 265 7.58 3.74 -1.44
N ASP A 266 6.27 3.53 -1.50
CA ASP A 266 5.28 4.61 -1.51
C ASP A 266 5.38 5.46 -0.24
N ALA A 267 5.52 4.82 0.94
CA ALA A 267 5.72 5.50 2.20
C ALA A 267 6.97 6.39 2.19
N GLY A 268 8.09 5.88 1.68
CA GLY A 268 9.35 6.62 1.54
C GLY A 268 9.21 7.82 0.61
N PHE A 269 8.61 7.62 -0.56
CA PHE A 269 8.38 8.67 -1.53
C PHE A 269 7.47 9.77 -0.98
N ILE A 270 6.32 9.40 -0.41
CA ILE A 270 5.36 10.34 0.18
C ILE A 270 6.00 11.14 1.30
N ALA A 271 6.74 10.46 2.20
CA ALA A 271 7.42 11.12 3.29
C ALA A 271 8.46 12.16 2.80
N ALA A 272 9.18 11.87 1.73
CA ALA A 272 10.13 12.80 1.12
C ALA A 272 9.41 14.00 0.48
N ARG A 273 8.34 13.75 -0.30
CA ARG A 273 7.57 14.81 -0.96
C ARG A 273 6.88 15.74 0.03
N MET A 274 6.31 15.21 1.10
CA MET A 274 5.71 16.01 2.17
C MET A 274 6.73 16.88 2.94
N GLN A 275 8.02 16.52 2.89
CA GLN A 275 9.13 17.32 3.41
C GLN A 275 9.69 18.31 2.36
N GLY A 276 9.09 18.39 1.17
CA GLY A 276 9.49 19.30 0.11
C GLY A 276 10.71 18.88 -0.71
N LEU A 277 11.14 17.61 -0.60
CA LEU A 277 12.27 17.11 -1.38
C LEU A 277 11.91 16.99 -2.87
N PRO A 278 12.87 17.24 -3.79
CA PRO A 278 12.66 17.12 -5.22
C PRO A 278 12.39 15.66 -5.64
N LEU A 279 11.85 15.47 -6.86
CA LEU A 279 11.43 14.17 -7.38
C LEU A 279 12.53 13.09 -7.25
N ALA A 280 13.73 13.39 -7.71
CA ALA A 280 14.84 12.41 -7.68
C ALA A 280 15.19 11.95 -6.25
N GLU A 281 15.18 12.86 -5.28
CA GLU A 281 15.40 12.53 -3.87
C GLU A 281 14.23 11.73 -3.28
N ALA A 282 12.99 12.04 -3.68
CA ALA A 282 11.83 11.27 -3.25
C ALA A 282 11.86 9.83 -3.78
N LEU A 283 12.25 9.63 -5.05
CA LEU A 283 12.49 8.30 -5.62
C LEU A 283 13.59 7.56 -4.87
N ARG A 284 14.68 8.25 -4.53
CA ARG A 284 15.79 7.69 -3.75
C ARG A 284 15.34 7.25 -2.36
N TRP A 285 14.50 8.05 -1.68
CA TRP A 285 13.92 7.67 -0.39
C TRP A 285 13.01 6.44 -0.52
N GLY A 286 12.15 6.39 -1.53
CA GLY A 286 11.32 5.22 -1.83
C GLY A 286 12.15 3.95 -2.00
N ASN A 287 13.19 3.99 -2.85
CA ASN A 287 14.11 2.87 -3.04
C ASN A 287 14.83 2.46 -1.75
N ALA A 288 15.24 3.41 -0.91
CA ALA A 288 15.93 3.13 0.34
C ALA A 288 15.00 2.46 1.38
N VAL A 289 13.75 2.92 1.51
CA VAL A 289 12.76 2.32 2.42
C VAL A 289 12.40 0.92 1.95
N ALA A 290 12.20 0.71 0.64
CA ALA A 290 11.97 -0.60 0.07
C ALA A 290 13.15 -1.55 0.31
N ALA A 291 14.39 -1.09 0.13
CA ALA A 291 15.58 -1.88 0.40
C ALA A 291 15.71 -2.29 1.88
N CYS A 292 15.38 -1.41 2.82
CA CYS A 292 15.31 -1.77 4.24
C CYS A 292 14.26 -2.85 4.50
N LYS A 293 13.05 -2.69 3.94
CA LYS A 293 11.94 -3.62 4.11
C LYS A 293 12.29 -5.02 3.59
N LEU A 294 12.94 -5.12 2.46
CA LEU A 294 13.33 -6.40 1.83
C LEU A 294 14.20 -7.28 2.72
N GLN A 295 14.91 -6.72 3.70
CA GLN A 295 15.79 -7.44 4.64
C GLN A 295 15.03 -8.09 5.81
N GLY A 296 13.74 -7.80 5.98
CA GLY A 296 12.93 -8.31 7.08
C GLY A 296 11.74 -9.13 6.61
N LYS A 297 11.22 -10.01 7.47
CA LYS A 297 10.01 -10.82 7.22
C LYS A 297 8.75 -10.01 7.47
N GLY A 298 7.73 -10.21 6.63
CA GLY A 298 6.41 -9.58 6.69
C GLY A 298 6.38 -8.17 6.11
N ALA A 299 5.20 -7.72 5.72
CA ALA A 299 5.00 -6.44 5.04
C ALA A 299 5.42 -5.23 5.89
N ARG A 300 5.33 -5.34 7.21
CA ARG A 300 5.66 -4.26 8.17
C ARG A 300 7.07 -4.33 8.77
N ALA A 301 8.00 -5.05 8.13
CA ALA A 301 9.44 -4.94 8.45
C ALA A 301 10.01 -3.60 7.94
N LEU A 302 9.33 -2.50 8.28
CA LEU A 302 9.57 -1.15 7.78
C LEU A 302 10.62 -0.44 8.65
N PRO A 303 11.51 0.37 8.05
CA PRO A 303 12.50 1.12 8.80
C PRO A 303 11.88 2.34 9.52
N ASP A 304 12.51 2.75 10.59
CA ASP A 304 12.34 4.08 11.15
C ASP A 304 13.20 5.13 10.42
N ARG A 305 13.02 6.40 10.80
CA ARG A 305 13.78 7.51 10.21
C ARG A 305 15.30 7.39 10.42
N ALA A 306 15.75 6.76 11.51
CA ALA A 306 17.18 6.58 11.77
C ALA A 306 17.78 5.50 10.86
N ALA A 307 17.07 4.39 10.65
CA ALA A 307 17.47 3.35 9.72
C ALA A 307 17.52 3.87 8.27
N LEU A 308 16.49 4.64 7.85
CA LEU A 308 16.49 5.29 6.54
C LEU A 308 17.71 6.18 6.33
N ARG A 309 18.04 7.04 7.31
CA ARG A 309 19.21 7.93 7.21
C ARG A 309 20.52 7.16 7.02
N ARG A 310 20.68 6.02 7.69
CA ARG A 310 21.89 5.17 7.53
C ARG A 310 22.04 4.67 6.09
N VAL A 311 20.94 4.23 5.48
CA VAL A 311 20.97 3.75 4.08
C VAL A 311 21.23 4.90 3.09
N LEU A 312 20.66 6.08 3.34
CA LEU A 312 20.86 7.24 2.45
C LEU A 312 22.27 7.84 2.53
N SER A 313 23.01 7.61 3.63
CA SER A 313 24.35 8.16 3.84
C SER A 313 25.49 7.21 3.44
N GLY A 314 25.22 5.95 3.19
CA GLY A 314 26.18 4.94 2.69
C GLY A 314 26.09 4.80 1.21
#